data_b8ca6b03bd8a7215ca67b510497b3cba
#
_entry.id   b8ca6b03bd8a7215ca67b510497b3cba
#
_cell.length_a   1.000
_cell.length_b   1.000
_cell.length_c   1.000
_cell.angle_alpha   90.00
_cell.angle_beta   90.00
_cell.angle_gamma   90.00
#
_symmetry.space_group_name_H-M   'P 1'
#
loop_
_entity.id
_entity.type
_entity.pdbx_description
1 polymer ?
#
loop_
_entity_poly.entity_id
_entity_poly.type
_entity_poly.pdbx_seq_one_letter_code
_entity_poly.pdbx_strand_id
1 'polypeptide(L)'
;SYVSEQECQNKLPQKTASVHGMTHDNGIMEATDSTGTAIAEDDVVETEPVETLEELLEQLNNLIGLSGVKQEVKSLISMIKMKKIRDAKGLKSANISKHLVFLGNPGTGKTTVARLIAKLYRQLGVLEKGQLIEVDRGGLVAGYVGQTALKTQEKIDEAMGGVLFIDEAYTLAKGGSDFGQEAIDTILKAMEDKRDSFVVIVAGYSEPMERFLESNPGLKSRFNKNIIFEDYSRAELISILKSFCAQNDMALTTEAEQDIDYYLEWLISNKPDNFANGREMRNLFETMYSNQANRLADELIISDDALTSLTVADLPQFVLERSRE
;
A
#
# COMPACT_ATOMS: atom_id res chain seq x y z
N SER A 1 -17.07 -25.10 42.40
CA SER A 1 -15.90 -25.53 43.22
C SER A 1 -14.67 -24.95 42.56
N TYR A 2 -14.26 -23.96 43.12
CA TYR A 2 -13.02 -23.46 43.75
C TYR A 2 -11.80 -24.39 43.63
N VAL A 3 -10.68 -23.82 43.21
CA VAL A 3 -9.31 -23.76 43.71
C VAL A 3 -8.46 -23.12 42.61
N SER A 4 -8.05 -21.90 42.74
CA SER A 4 -6.97 -21.14 43.42
C SER A 4 -5.60 -21.27 42.73
N GLU A 5 -5.12 -20.07 42.45
CA GLU A 5 -3.76 -19.59 42.15
C GLU A 5 -2.65 -20.35 42.89
N GLN A 6 -1.52 -20.49 42.25
CA GLN A 6 -0.20 -20.21 42.88
C GLN A 6 0.94 -20.23 41.85
N GLU A 7 1.60 -19.12 41.74
CA GLU A 7 3.02 -18.81 41.62
C GLU A 7 4.00 -19.88 41.09
N CYS A 8 4.74 -19.53 40.07
CA CYS A 8 6.16 -19.86 39.98
C CYS A 8 6.96 -18.73 39.31
N GLN A 9 7.52 -17.88 40.15
CA GLN A 9 8.75 -17.11 39.84
C GLN A 9 9.93 -18.10 39.85
N ASN A 10 10.81 -18.01 38.84
CA ASN A 10 12.25 -18.23 39.06
C ASN A 10 13.09 -17.73 37.87
N LYS A 11 13.78 -16.61 38.11
CA LYS A 11 15.24 -16.43 38.21
C LYS A 11 16.06 -16.62 36.94
N LEU A 12 16.50 -15.47 36.41
CA LEU A 12 17.70 -15.26 35.59
C LEU A 12 18.97 -15.51 36.44
N PRO A 13 20.07 -15.97 35.87
CA PRO A 13 21.39 -15.80 36.44
C PRO A 13 22.14 -14.66 35.74
N GLN A 14 22.53 -13.70 36.57
CA GLN A 14 23.58 -12.72 36.33
C GLN A 14 24.94 -13.42 36.26
N LYS A 15 25.82 -12.99 35.36
CA LYS A 15 27.26 -13.21 35.49
C LYS A 15 27.98 -11.86 35.56
N THR A 16 28.56 -11.70 36.72
CA THR A 16 29.44 -10.62 37.16
C THR A 16 30.85 -10.75 36.56
N ALA A 17 31.36 -9.60 36.25
CA ALA A 17 32.72 -9.06 36.17
C ALA A 17 33.90 -9.90 36.65
N SER A 18 35.05 -9.70 36.05
CA SER A 18 36.32 -9.43 36.77
C SER A 18 37.32 -8.69 35.90
N VAL A 19 37.90 -7.70 36.52
CA VAL A 19 38.95 -6.72 36.13
C VAL A 19 40.32 -7.35 36.31
N HIS A 20 41.29 -7.04 35.41
CA HIS A 20 42.72 -6.82 35.67
C HIS A 20 43.28 -6.12 34.42
N GLY A 21 43.76 -5.00 34.40
CA GLY A 21 44.72 -4.13 34.98
C GLY A 21 46.16 -4.47 34.61
N MET A 22 46.77 -3.62 33.77
CA MET A 22 48.21 -3.26 33.92
C MET A 22 48.58 -2.07 33.01
N THR A 23 49.15 -1.12 33.70
CA THR A 23 49.80 0.15 33.33
C THR A 23 51.09 -0.04 32.54
N HIS A 24 51.42 0.96 31.69
CA HIS A 24 52.71 1.68 31.56
C HIS A 24 52.52 2.79 30.54
N ASP A 25 52.61 3.92 30.89
CA ASP A 25 53.44 5.12 31.16
C ASP A 25 54.45 5.48 30.06
N ASN A 26 54.46 6.81 29.84
CA ASN A 26 55.50 7.69 29.29
C ASN A 26 55.39 8.23 27.88
N GLY A 27 55.30 9.57 27.88
CA GLY A 27 56.01 10.38 26.90
C GLY A 27 55.29 11.65 26.47
N ILE A 28 55.55 12.72 27.22
CA ILE A 28 55.25 14.14 26.93
C ILE A 28 55.86 14.57 25.59
N MET A 29 55.13 15.32 24.76
CA MET A 29 55.64 16.59 24.20
C MET A 29 54.50 17.40 23.58
N GLU A 30 54.35 18.61 24.06
CA GLU A 30 53.57 19.74 23.52
C GLU A 30 54.11 20.19 22.15
N ALA A 31 53.21 20.53 21.23
CA ALA A 31 53.42 21.63 20.32
C ALA A 31 52.09 22.17 19.84
N THR A 32 51.97 23.44 20.06
CA THR A 32 50.83 24.33 19.76
C THR A 32 50.62 24.55 18.27
N ASP A 33 49.34 24.86 17.98
CA ASP A 33 48.83 25.93 17.12
C ASP A 33 48.34 25.59 15.73
N SER A 34 47.19 26.14 15.51
CA SER A 34 46.53 26.73 14.34
C SER A 34 45.38 25.97 13.72
N THR A 35 44.19 26.51 14.02
CA THR A 35 43.06 26.73 13.10
C THR A 35 42.83 25.67 12.00
N GLY A 36 41.99 24.72 12.28
CA GLY A 36 41.35 23.85 11.30
C GLY A 36 39.84 23.77 11.55
N THR A 37 39.12 24.56 10.81
CA THR A 37 37.67 24.51 10.69
C THR A 37 37.23 23.06 10.48
N ALA A 38 36.48 22.51 11.41
CA ALA A 38 35.77 21.23 11.22
C ALA A 38 34.77 21.42 10.07
N ILE A 39 35.08 20.83 8.94
CA ILE A 39 34.11 20.65 7.84
C ILE A 39 33.13 19.63 8.38
N ALA A 40 31.91 20.08 8.64
CA ALA A 40 30.79 19.19 8.88
C ALA A 40 30.71 18.26 7.66
N GLU A 41 30.81 16.97 7.89
CA GLU A 41 30.44 15.97 6.91
C GLU A 41 28.95 16.22 6.64
N ASP A 42 28.62 16.79 5.48
CA ASP A 42 27.31 16.83 4.94
C ASP A 42 26.83 15.35 4.83
N ASP A 43 25.85 14.99 5.64
CA ASP A 43 25.06 13.80 5.44
C ASP A 43 24.50 13.87 4.01
N VAL A 44 25.16 13.19 3.10
CA VAL A 44 24.65 12.93 1.75
C VAL A 44 23.43 12.00 1.95
N VAL A 45 22.28 12.59 2.11
CA VAL A 45 21.00 11.88 1.97
C VAL A 45 21.02 11.36 0.54
N GLU A 46 21.28 10.07 0.35
CA GLU A 46 21.07 9.38 -0.90
C GLU A 46 19.58 9.57 -1.28
N THR A 47 19.31 10.58 -2.08
CA THR A 47 18.00 10.75 -2.69
C THR A 47 17.87 9.64 -3.73
N GLU A 48 16.95 8.68 -3.48
CA GLU A 48 16.57 7.71 -4.51
C GLU A 48 16.37 8.44 -5.85
N PRO A 49 16.82 7.86 -6.98
CA PRO A 49 16.69 8.49 -8.27
C PRO A 49 15.21 8.77 -8.54
N VAL A 50 14.90 10.02 -8.88
CA VAL A 50 13.52 10.45 -9.11
C VAL A 50 13.07 9.87 -10.44
N GLU A 51 12.12 8.94 -10.40
CA GLU A 51 11.53 8.29 -11.57
C GLU A 51 10.94 9.35 -12.53
N THR A 52 11.19 9.20 -13.81
CA THR A 52 10.66 10.07 -14.85
C THR A 52 9.17 9.84 -15.10
N LEU A 53 8.53 10.79 -15.79
CA LEU A 53 7.13 10.62 -16.17
C LEU A 53 6.92 9.40 -17.08
N GLU A 54 7.86 9.15 -17.99
CA GLU A 54 7.85 8.04 -18.92
C GLU A 54 7.95 6.69 -18.17
N GLU A 55 8.86 6.56 -17.24
CA GLU A 55 9.01 5.36 -16.40
C GLU A 55 7.75 5.08 -15.57
N LEU A 56 7.14 6.11 -14.99
CA LEU A 56 5.90 5.96 -14.24
C LEU A 56 4.72 5.55 -15.13
N LEU A 57 4.65 6.07 -16.37
CA LEU A 57 3.65 5.66 -17.34
C LEU A 57 3.87 4.21 -17.80
N GLU A 58 5.11 3.78 -17.94
CA GLU A 58 5.45 2.39 -18.24
C GLU A 58 5.04 1.46 -17.08
N GLN A 59 5.34 1.82 -15.83
CA GLN A 59 4.87 1.08 -14.66
C GLN A 59 3.33 0.95 -14.64
N LEU A 60 2.61 2.05 -14.92
CA LEU A 60 1.16 2.02 -15.02
C LEU A 60 0.69 1.06 -16.13
N ASN A 61 1.33 1.10 -17.30
CA ASN A 61 0.97 0.23 -18.41
C ASN A 61 1.25 -1.25 -18.13
N ASN A 62 2.31 -1.55 -17.36
CA ASN A 62 2.75 -2.90 -17.01
C ASN A 62 1.91 -3.53 -15.89
N LEU A 63 1.04 -2.77 -15.21
CA LEU A 63 0.07 -3.38 -14.28
C LEU A 63 -0.80 -4.39 -15.02
N ILE A 64 -1.05 -5.54 -14.40
CA ILE A 64 -1.93 -6.56 -14.97
C ILE A 64 -3.37 -6.01 -14.98
N GLY A 65 -4.07 -6.16 -16.11
CA GLY A 65 -5.44 -5.70 -16.27
C GLY A 65 -5.62 -4.20 -16.11
N LEU A 66 -6.67 -3.80 -15.40
CA LEU A 66 -6.98 -2.41 -15.02
C LEU A 66 -7.13 -1.46 -16.23
N SER A 67 -7.65 -1.93 -17.35
CA SER A 67 -7.76 -1.15 -18.59
C SER A 67 -8.52 0.18 -18.40
N GLY A 68 -9.66 0.16 -17.72
CA GLY A 68 -10.45 1.34 -17.38
C GLY A 68 -9.68 2.32 -16.48
N VAL A 69 -9.02 1.80 -15.44
CA VAL A 69 -8.17 2.60 -14.53
C VAL A 69 -7.04 3.29 -15.28
N LYS A 70 -6.31 2.55 -16.13
CA LYS A 70 -5.21 3.10 -16.97
C LYS A 70 -5.70 4.23 -17.86
N GLN A 71 -6.86 4.06 -18.49
CA GLN A 71 -7.46 5.09 -19.34
C GLN A 71 -7.84 6.34 -18.54
N GLU A 72 -8.46 6.18 -17.36
CA GLU A 72 -8.83 7.29 -16.49
C GLU A 72 -7.61 8.06 -15.98
N VAL A 73 -6.52 7.37 -15.59
CA VAL A 73 -5.28 8.01 -15.15
C VAL A 73 -4.62 8.76 -16.31
N LYS A 74 -4.57 8.18 -17.52
CA LYS A 74 -4.04 8.87 -18.72
C LYS A 74 -4.85 10.11 -19.08
N SER A 75 -6.18 10.04 -18.98
CA SER A 75 -7.07 11.18 -19.19
C SER A 75 -6.78 12.29 -18.17
N LEU A 76 -6.62 11.94 -16.90
CA LEU A 76 -6.28 12.87 -15.83
C LEU A 76 -4.93 13.58 -16.08
N ILE A 77 -3.91 12.85 -16.49
CA ILE A 77 -2.59 13.40 -16.86
C ILE A 77 -2.73 14.40 -18.02
N SER A 78 -3.50 14.04 -19.05
CA SER A 78 -3.73 14.89 -20.22
C SER A 78 -4.44 16.19 -19.84
N MET A 79 -5.44 16.12 -18.95
CA MET A 79 -6.15 17.29 -18.43
C MET A 79 -5.21 18.22 -17.64
N ILE A 80 -4.35 17.66 -16.79
CA ILE A 80 -3.37 18.44 -16.01
C ILE A 80 -2.34 19.12 -16.93
N LYS A 81 -1.80 18.41 -17.92
CA LYS A 81 -0.88 18.96 -18.90
C LYS A 81 -1.52 20.10 -19.69
N MET A 82 -2.76 19.90 -20.15
CA MET A 82 -3.49 20.93 -20.90
C MET A 82 -3.78 22.17 -20.03
N LYS A 83 -4.19 21.96 -18.78
CA LYS A 83 -4.38 23.06 -17.82
C LYS A 83 -3.11 23.92 -17.69
N LYS A 84 -1.95 23.29 -17.49
CA LYS A 84 -0.67 24.01 -17.40
C LYS A 84 -0.32 24.81 -18.65
N ILE A 85 -0.55 24.25 -19.84
CA ILE A 85 -0.31 24.94 -21.11
C ILE A 85 -1.23 26.17 -21.24
N ARG A 86 -2.51 26.04 -20.85
CA ARG A 86 -3.47 27.14 -20.88
C ARG A 86 -3.09 28.24 -19.88
N ASP A 87 -2.75 27.85 -18.64
CA ASP A 87 -2.35 28.79 -17.59
C ASP A 87 -1.07 29.57 -18.01
N ALA A 88 -0.09 28.88 -18.60
CA ALA A 88 1.12 29.51 -19.14
C ALA A 88 0.85 30.53 -20.28
N LYS A 89 -0.25 30.36 -21.01
CA LYS A 89 -0.72 31.28 -22.07
C LYS A 89 -1.69 32.35 -21.56
N GLY A 90 -1.95 32.43 -20.24
CA GLY A 90 -2.91 33.36 -19.66
C GLY A 90 -4.38 33.05 -19.98
N LEU A 91 -4.68 31.83 -20.45
CA LEU A 91 -6.03 31.40 -20.80
C LEU A 91 -6.74 30.84 -19.57
N LYS A 92 -8.04 31.11 -19.46
CA LYS A 92 -8.88 30.55 -18.41
C LYS A 92 -8.92 29.01 -18.54
N SER A 93 -8.67 28.32 -17.45
CA SER A 93 -8.75 26.85 -17.36
C SER A 93 -9.92 26.43 -16.48
N ALA A 94 -10.52 25.29 -16.80
CA ALA A 94 -11.51 24.67 -15.93
C ALA A 94 -10.85 24.23 -14.61
N ASN A 95 -11.61 24.30 -13.52
CA ASN A 95 -11.15 23.77 -12.24
C ASN A 95 -11.24 22.25 -12.27
N ILE A 96 -10.08 21.59 -12.23
CA ILE A 96 -9.97 20.12 -12.23
C ILE A 96 -9.85 19.71 -10.76
N SER A 97 -10.76 18.86 -10.29
CA SER A 97 -10.59 18.21 -8.99
C SER A 97 -9.38 17.29 -9.03
N LYS A 98 -8.48 17.46 -8.07
CA LYS A 98 -7.30 16.61 -7.88
C LYS A 98 -7.60 15.42 -6.97
N HIS A 99 -8.67 15.54 -6.16
CA HIS A 99 -9.11 14.51 -5.23
C HIS A 99 -9.88 13.41 -5.97
N LEU A 100 -9.68 12.16 -5.58
CA LEU A 100 -10.20 11.01 -6.30
C LEU A 100 -10.99 10.07 -5.38
N VAL A 101 -11.92 9.34 -5.97
CA VAL A 101 -12.63 8.23 -5.34
C VAL A 101 -12.25 6.94 -6.07
N PHE A 102 -11.76 5.96 -5.33
CA PHE A 102 -11.45 4.63 -5.84
C PHE A 102 -12.52 3.65 -5.39
N LEU A 103 -13.23 3.09 -6.37
CA LEU A 103 -14.35 2.18 -6.15
C LEU A 103 -13.99 0.78 -6.62
N GLY A 104 -14.21 -0.23 -5.80
CA GLY A 104 -14.01 -1.63 -6.19
C GLY A 104 -13.66 -2.54 -5.03
N ASN A 105 -13.66 -3.84 -5.32
CA ASN A 105 -13.40 -4.92 -4.38
C ASN A 105 -11.96 -4.91 -3.85
N PRO A 106 -11.66 -5.62 -2.74
CA PRO A 106 -10.31 -5.70 -2.21
C PRO A 106 -9.38 -6.44 -3.19
N GLY A 107 -8.09 -6.15 -3.10
CA GLY A 107 -7.08 -6.82 -3.92
C GLY A 107 -7.09 -6.46 -5.40
N THR A 108 -7.82 -5.41 -5.82
CA THR A 108 -7.87 -4.91 -7.21
C THR A 108 -6.78 -3.89 -7.54
N GLY A 109 -5.83 -3.62 -6.63
CA GLY A 109 -4.68 -2.75 -6.91
C GLY A 109 -4.88 -1.27 -6.56
N LYS A 110 -5.92 -0.88 -5.80
CA LYS A 110 -6.21 0.52 -5.44
C LYS A 110 -5.00 1.24 -4.83
N THR A 111 -4.39 0.70 -3.79
CA THR A 111 -3.21 1.31 -3.15
C THR A 111 -2.02 1.43 -4.09
N THR A 112 -1.79 0.42 -4.95
CA THR A 112 -0.70 0.43 -5.95
C THR A 112 -0.88 1.58 -6.93
N VAL A 113 -2.09 1.76 -7.47
CA VAL A 113 -2.41 2.86 -8.39
C VAL A 113 -2.36 4.21 -7.68
N ALA A 114 -2.82 4.32 -6.42
CA ALA A 114 -2.72 5.55 -5.63
C ALA A 114 -1.27 6.00 -5.46
N ARG A 115 -0.34 5.07 -5.22
CA ARG A 115 1.10 5.33 -5.11
C ARG A 115 1.69 5.84 -6.43
N LEU A 116 1.30 5.24 -7.55
CA LEU A 116 1.70 5.73 -8.87
C LEU A 116 1.14 7.12 -9.17
N ILE A 117 -0.12 7.40 -8.83
CA ILE A 117 -0.72 8.72 -9.00
C ILE A 117 0.01 9.77 -8.15
N ALA A 118 0.40 9.46 -6.92
CA ALA A 118 1.15 10.38 -6.07
C ALA A 118 2.47 10.78 -6.73
N LYS A 119 3.24 9.82 -7.27
CA LYS A 119 4.46 10.05 -8.03
C LYS A 119 4.20 10.82 -9.33
N LEU A 120 3.17 10.46 -10.09
CA LEU A 120 2.74 11.16 -11.31
C LEU A 120 2.37 12.63 -11.04
N TYR A 121 1.65 12.89 -9.95
CA TYR A 121 1.31 14.25 -9.54
C TYR A 121 2.55 15.07 -9.18
N ARG A 122 3.56 14.47 -8.57
CA ARG A 122 4.86 15.11 -8.35
C ARG A 122 5.53 15.46 -9.68
N GLN A 123 5.65 14.53 -10.61
CA GLN A 123 6.27 14.75 -11.92
C GLN A 123 5.52 15.79 -12.76
N LEU A 124 4.22 15.85 -12.60
CA LEU A 124 3.39 16.87 -13.21
C LEU A 124 3.40 18.20 -12.42
N GLY A 125 4.14 18.33 -11.32
CA GLY A 125 4.19 19.51 -10.47
C GLY A 125 2.82 19.92 -9.92
N VAL A 126 1.97 18.95 -9.64
CA VAL A 126 0.71 19.10 -8.89
C VAL A 126 0.99 19.00 -7.40
N LEU A 127 1.95 18.17 -7.03
CA LEU A 127 2.44 17.96 -5.68
C LEU A 127 3.94 18.17 -5.61
N GLU A 128 4.43 18.59 -4.46
CA GLU A 128 5.85 18.89 -4.22
C GLU A 128 6.67 17.60 -3.98
N LYS A 129 6.18 16.70 -3.14
CA LYS A 129 6.92 15.51 -2.68
C LYS A 129 6.45 14.21 -3.33
N GLY A 130 5.11 14.01 -3.45
CA GLY A 130 4.51 12.82 -4.08
C GLY A 130 4.56 11.56 -3.22
N GLN A 131 4.71 11.65 -1.89
CA GLN A 131 4.56 10.53 -0.97
C GLN A 131 3.09 10.13 -0.82
N LEU A 132 2.85 8.87 -0.46
CA LEU A 132 1.54 8.35 -0.12
C LEU A 132 1.48 8.04 1.39
N ILE A 133 0.56 8.67 2.09
CA ILE A 133 0.21 8.36 3.47
C ILE A 133 -1.08 7.54 3.44
N GLU A 134 -0.97 6.27 3.74
CA GLU A 134 -2.08 5.31 3.76
C GLU A 134 -2.65 5.21 5.17
N VAL A 135 -3.95 5.41 5.30
CA VAL A 135 -4.67 5.34 6.57
C VAL A 135 -6.02 4.66 6.38
N ASP A 136 -6.51 4.08 7.46
CA ASP A 136 -7.89 3.63 7.63
C ASP A 136 -8.59 4.43 8.74
N ARG A 137 -9.82 4.02 9.14
CA ARG A 137 -10.52 4.62 10.27
C ARG A 137 -9.68 4.61 11.55
N GLY A 138 -8.96 3.52 11.82
CA GLY A 138 -8.12 3.39 13.02
C GLY A 138 -6.97 4.39 13.05
N GLY A 139 -6.42 4.73 11.89
CA GLY A 139 -5.38 5.75 11.73
C GLY A 139 -5.86 7.19 11.96
N LEU A 140 -7.16 7.48 11.78
CA LEU A 140 -7.74 8.82 11.86
C LEU A 140 -8.52 9.07 13.15
N VAL A 141 -9.31 8.10 13.60
CA VAL A 141 -10.23 8.25 14.73
C VAL A 141 -9.55 7.84 16.04
N ALA A 142 -9.78 8.63 17.09
CA ALA A 142 -9.33 8.34 18.44
C ALA A 142 -10.50 7.84 19.32
N GLY A 143 -10.18 7.28 20.48
CA GLY A 143 -11.18 6.72 21.40
C GLY A 143 -11.79 7.74 22.37
N TYR A 144 -11.33 8.99 22.37
CA TYR A 144 -11.76 10.02 23.32
C TYR A 144 -12.12 11.32 22.62
N VAL A 145 -13.03 12.07 23.23
CA VAL A 145 -13.51 13.39 22.72
C VAL A 145 -12.34 14.35 22.53
N GLY A 146 -12.29 15.03 21.38
CA GLY A 146 -11.30 16.06 21.04
C GLY A 146 -9.92 15.53 20.61
N GLN A 147 -9.70 14.22 20.59
CA GLN A 147 -8.44 13.64 20.12
C GLN A 147 -8.46 13.25 18.64
N THR A 148 -9.65 13.04 18.06
CA THR A 148 -9.79 12.66 16.65
C THR A 148 -9.31 13.77 15.73
N ALA A 149 -9.68 15.03 15.98
CA ALA A 149 -9.22 16.15 15.15
C ALA A 149 -7.69 16.28 15.17
N LEU A 150 -7.05 16.11 16.34
CA LEU A 150 -5.58 16.15 16.45
C LEU A 150 -4.92 15.02 15.67
N LYS A 151 -5.36 13.78 15.88
CA LYS A 151 -4.85 12.60 15.19
C LYS A 151 -5.04 12.68 13.66
N THR A 152 -6.21 13.17 13.23
CA THR A 152 -6.49 13.39 11.81
C THR A 152 -5.58 14.49 11.24
N GLN A 153 -5.36 15.59 12.00
CA GLN A 153 -4.48 16.67 11.58
C GLN A 153 -3.03 16.20 11.43
N GLU A 154 -2.52 15.36 12.32
CA GLU A 154 -1.19 14.76 12.22
C GLU A 154 -1.02 14.01 10.88
N LYS A 155 -2.03 13.18 10.50
CA LYS A 155 -2.00 12.46 9.22
C LYS A 155 -2.10 13.37 8.00
N ILE A 156 -2.85 14.45 8.11
CA ILE A 156 -2.90 15.49 7.08
C ILE A 156 -1.53 16.17 6.93
N ASP A 157 -0.88 16.50 8.04
CA ASP A 157 0.43 17.17 8.02
C ASP A 157 1.54 16.25 7.48
N GLU A 158 1.51 14.95 7.79
CA GLU A 158 2.36 13.93 7.15
C GLU A 158 2.14 13.85 5.62
N ALA A 159 0.91 14.06 5.16
CA ALA A 159 0.54 14.01 3.75
C ALA A 159 0.84 15.31 2.98
N MET A 160 1.32 16.38 3.64
CA MET A 160 1.64 17.64 2.96
C MET A 160 2.70 17.46 1.88
N GLY A 161 2.38 17.95 0.69
CA GLY A 161 3.18 17.74 -0.53
C GLY A 161 2.94 16.40 -1.22
N GLY A 162 2.04 15.56 -0.71
CA GLY A 162 1.74 14.22 -1.20
C GLY A 162 0.26 13.89 -1.20
N VAL A 163 -0.04 12.62 -1.05
CA VAL A 163 -1.40 12.06 -1.08
C VAL A 163 -1.75 11.44 0.26
N LEU A 164 -2.90 11.82 0.81
CA LEU A 164 -3.57 11.11 1.89
C LEU A 164 -4.53 10.10 1.27
N PHE A 165 -4.22 8.81 1.41
CA PHE A 165 -5.05 7.71 0.93
C PHE A 165 -5.82 7.10 2.10
N ILE A 166 -7.15 7.17 2.04
CA ILE A 166 -8.03 6.67 3.09
C ILE A 166 -8.72 5.42 2.57
N ASP A 167 -8.28 4.26 3.06
CA ASP A 167 -8.91 2.99 2.69
C ASP A 167 -10.18 2.75 3.53
N GLU A 168 -11.17 2.10 2.92
CA GLU A 168 -12.49 1.86 3.50
C GLU A 168 -13.10 3.12 4.13
N ALA A 169 -12.98 4.27 3.44
CA ALA A 169 -13.36 5.60 3.96
C ALA A 169 -14.82 5.67 4.46
N TYR A 170 -15.72 4.85 3.91
CA TYR A 170 -17.10 4.73 4.36
C TYR A 170 -17.23 4.31 5.83
N THR A 171 -16.20 3.71 6.40
CA THR A 171 -16.18 3.33 7.82
C THR A 171 -16.16 4.55 8.74
N LEU A 172 -15.71 5.71 8.26
CA LEU A 172 -15.76 6.97 9.00
C LEU A 172 -17.20 7.41 9.29
N ALA A 173 -18.15 7.10 8.40
CA ALA A 173 -19.57 7.41 8.60
C ALA A 173 -20.34 6.31 9.40
N LYS A 174 -19.67 5.21 9.77
CA LYS A 174 -20.28 4.13 10.55
C LYS A 174 -20.14 4.40 12.05
N GLY A 175 -21.26 4.50 12.75
CA GLY A 175 -21.33 4.47 14.22
C GLY A 175 -22.00 5.69 14.84
N GLY A 176 -22.73 5.47 15.92
CA GLY A 176 -23.46 6.48 16.69
C GLY A 176 -22.59 7.41 17.56
N SER A 177 -21.26 7.42 17.35
CA SER A 177 -20.35 8.38 17.96
C SER A 177 -19.88 9.35 16.89
N ASP A 178 -19.90 10.64 17.19
CA ASP A 178 -19.53 11.73 16.26
C ASP A 178 -18.03 11.78 15.91
N PHE A 179 -17.22 10.83 16.39
CA PHE A 179 -15.76 10.83 16.19
C PHE A 179 -15.36 10.67 14.72
N GLY A 180 -16.06 9.82 13.96
CA GLY A 180 -15.79 9.70 12.52
C GLY A 180 -16.18 10.96 11.75
N GLN A 181 -17.26 11.63 12.15
CA GLN A 181 -17.66 12.92 11.59
C GLN A 181 -16.62 14.00 11.88
N GLU A 182 -16.04 14.05 13.08
CA GLU A 182 -14.95 14.97 13.45
C GLU A 182 -13.73 14.80 12.51
N ALA A 183 -13.37 13.55 12.16
CA ALA A 183 -12.32 13.27 11.17
C ALA A 183 -12.69 13.79 9.77
N ILE A 184 -13.91 13.52 9.31
CA ILE A 184 -14.41 14.00 8.02
C ILE A 184 -14.34 15.53 7.95
N ASP A 185 -14.85 16.23 8.97
CA ASP A 185 -14.89 17.69 9.00
C ASP A 185 -13.48 18.29 9.03
N THR A 186 -12.54 17.67 9.75
CA THR A 186 -11.12 18.06 9.78
C THR A 186 -10.48 17.93 8.38
N ILE A 187 -10.74 16.81 7.68
CA ILE A 187 -10.23 16.58 6.32
C ILE A 187 -10.83 17.60 5.35
N LEU A 188 -12.15 17.78 5.37
CA LEU A 188 -12.84 18.73 4.48
C LEU A 188 -12.34 20.17 4.68
N LYS A 189 -12.10 20.59 5.93
CA LYS A 189 -11.51 21.89 6.24
C LYS A 189 -10.10 22.01 5.67
N ALA A 190 -9.24 21.00 5.86
CA ALA A 190 -7.89 21.02 5.33
C ALA A 190 -7.87 21.04 3.79
N MET A 191 -8.78 20.32 3.12
CA MET A 191 -8.94 20.35 1.65
C MET A 191 -9.32 21.76 1.13
N GLU A 192 -10.01 22.57 1.92
CA GLU A 192 -10.33 23.95 1.56
C GLU A 192 -9.14 24.88 1.84
N ASP A 193 -8.60 24.82 3.06
CA ASP A 193 -7.56 25.74 3.52
C ASP A 193 -6.20 25.48 2.84
N LYS A 194 -5.90 24.22 2.48
CA LYS A 194 -4.62 23.75 1.93
C LYS A 194 -4.79 23.07 0.57
N ARG A 195 -5.74 23.52 -0.26
CA ARG A 195 -6.21 22.87 -1.51
C ARG A 195 -5.11 22.51 -2.53
N ASP A 196 -3.98 23.25 -2.51
CA ASP A 196 -2.88 23.04 -3.46
C ASP A 196 -1.69 22.29 -2.84
N SER A 197 -1.75 21.97 -1.55
CA SER A 197 -0.64 21.41 -0.81
C SER A 197 -0.69 19.89 -0.67
N PHE A 198 -1.86 19.27 -0.80
CA PHE A 198 -2.01 17.83 -0.76
C PHE A 198 -3.25 17.37 -1.51
N VAL A 199 -3.31 16.08 -1.79
CA VAL A 199 -4.44 15.44 -2.44
C VAL A 199 -5.01 14.35 -1.53
N VAL A 200 -6.33 14.20 -1.52
CA VAL A 200 -7.01 13.12 -0.81
C VAL A 200 -7.55 12.12 -1.83
N ILE A 201 -7.28 10.84 -1.62
CA ILE A 201 -7.90 9.74 -2.34
C ILE A 201 -8.66 8.91 -1.31
N VAL A 202 -9.96 8.75 -1.51
CA VAL A 202 -10.80 7.89 -0.68
C VAL A 202 -11.12 6.60 -1.44
N ALA A 203 -11.00 5.46 -0.77
CA ALA A 203 -11.19 4.16 -1.40
C ALA A 203 -12.18 3.29 -0.63
N GLY A 204 -12.86 2.39 -1.33
CA GLY A 204 -13.76 1.42 -0.72
C GLY A 204 -14.67 0.71 -1.72
N TYR A 205 -15.60 -0.09 -1.20
CA TYR A 205 -16.64 -0.74 -1.99
C TYR A 205 -17.62 0.26 -2.58
N SER A 206 -18.10 0.01 -3.79
CA SER A 206 -18.91 0.96 -4.56
C SER A 206 -20.14 1.45 -3.80
N GLU A 207 -21.01 0.55 -3.35
CA GLU A 207 -22.26 0.90 -2.67
C GLU A 207 -22.04 1.63 -1.31
N PRO A 208 -21.18 1.14 -0.39
CA PRO A 208 -20.88 1.89 0.84
C PRO A 208 -20.24 3.26 0.58
N MET A 209 -19.38 3.38 -0.43
CA MET A 209 -18.75 4.66 -0.79
C MET A 209 -19.74 5.66 -1.36
N GLU A 210 -20.71 5.23 -2.16
CA GLU A 210 -21.78 6.09 -2.66
C GLU A 210 -22.57 6.71 -1.50
N ARG A 211 -23.02 5.89 -0.55
CA ARG A 211 -23.71 6.37 0.66
C ARG A 211 -22.82 7.29 1.50
N PHE A 212 -21.53 7.00 1.61
CA PHE A 212 -20.55 7.83 2.32
C PHE A 212 -20.45 9.23 1.68
N LEU A 213 -20.30 9.31 0.37
CA LEU A 213 -20.20 10.58 -0.35
C LEU A 213 -21.50 11.37 -0.28
N GLU A 214 -22.64 10.71 -0.25
CA GLU A 214 -23.96 11.37 -0.12
C GLU A 214 -24.27 11.84 1.31
N SER A 215 -23.62 11.26 2.32
CA SER A 215 -23.85 11.61 3.72
C SER A 215 -23.46 13.04 4.08
N ASN A 216 -22.58 13.67 3.29
CA ASN A 216 -22.10 15.03 3.54
C ASN A 216 -21.93 15.82 2.23
N PRO A 217 -22.62 16.98 2.08
CA PRO A 217 -22.50 17.82 0.88
C PRO A 217 -21.06 18.27 0.58
N GLY A 218 -20.24 18.42 1.62
CA GLY A 218 -18.83 18.79 1.49
C GLY A 218 -18.00 17.67 0.83
N LEU A 219 -18.30 16.40 1.12
CA LEU A 219 -17.69 15.25 0.45
C LEU A 219 -18.10 15.24 -1.03
N LYS A 220 -19.41 15.32 -1.31
CA LYS A 220 -19.93 15.26 -2.68
C LYS A 220 -19.38 16.37 -3.59
N SER A 221 -19.14 17.55 -3.06
CA SER A 221 -18.62 18.69 -3.84
C SER A 221 -17.13 18.59 -4.16
N ARG A 222 -16.33 17.88 -3.33
CA ARG A 222 -14.88 17.77 -3.48
C ARG A 222 -14.46 16.48 -4.19
N PHE A 223 -15.21 15.39 -4.00
CA PHE A 223 -14.95 14.07 -4.58
C PHE A 223 -15.89 13.81 -5.77
N ASN A 224 -15.59 14.40 -6.91
CA ASN A 224 -16.40 14.32 -8.13
C ASN A 224 -15.77 13.47 -9.24
N LYS A 225 -14.57 12.90 -9.00
CA LYS A 225 -13.88 12.03 -9.96
C LYS A 225 -13.75 10.63 -9.39
N ASN A 226 -14.52 9.69 -9.97
CA ASN A 226 -14.49 8.27 -9.61
C ASN A 226 -13.59 7.50 -10.57
N ILE A 227 -12.79 6.58 -10.02
CA ILE A 227 -12.03 5.57 -10.77
C ILE A 227 -12.50 4.20 -10.29
N ILE A 228 -13.03 3.41 -11.23
CA ILE A 228 -13.62 2.10 -10.95
C ILE A 228 -12.56 1.01 -11.17
N PHE A 229 -12.34 0.22 -10.15
CA PHE A 229 -11.47 -0.96 -10.13
C PHE A 229 -12.35 -2.20 -10.26
N GLU A 230 -12.48 -2.70 -11.47
CA GLU A 230 -13.23 -3.92 -11.75
C GLU A 230 -12.49 -5.14 -11.19
N ASP A 231 -13.24 -6.22 -10.92
CA ASP A 231 -12.64 -7.50 -10.57
C ASP A 231 -11.81 -8.02 -11.75
N TYR A 232 -10.71 -8.70 -11.42
CA TYR A 232 -9.87 -9.32 -12.44
C TYR A 232 -10.57 -10.51 -13.11
N SER A 233 -10.35 -10.63 -14.40
CA SER A 233 -10.70 -11.82 -15.18
C SER A 233 -9.83 -13.02 -14.79
N ARG A 234 -10.26 -14.23 -15.17
CA ARG A 234 -9.50 -15.47 -14.95
C ARG A 234 -8.05 -15.36 -15.46
N ALA A 235 -7.85 -14.89 -16.68
CA ALA A 235 -6.53 -14.75 -17.27
C ALA A 235 -5.64 -13.73 -16.51
N GLU A 236 -6.24 -12.65 -16.01
CA GLU A 236 -5.53 -11.66 -15.19
C GLU A 236 -5.15 -12.23 -13.82
N LEU A 237 -6.04 -13.01 -13.17
CA LEU A 237 -5.74 -13.68 -11.89
C LEU A 237 -4.58 -14.67 -12.04
N ILE A 238 -4.55 -15.47 -13.11
CA ILE A 238 -3.43 -16.37 -13.42
C ILE A 238 -2.14 -15.55 -13.61
N SER A 239 -2.22 -14.44 -14.34
CA SER A 239 -1.06 -13.57 -14.55
C SER A 239 -0.55 -12.96 -13.24
N ILE A 240 -1.45 -12.59 -12.32
CA ILE A 240 -1.11 -12.10 -10.98
C ILE A 240 -0.42 -13.21 -10.17
N LEU A 241 -0.95 -14.42 -10.18
CA LEU A 241 -0.33 -15.56 -9.50
C LEU A 241 1.08 -15.84 -10.05
N LYS A 242 1.23 -15.88 -11.36
CA LYS A 242 2.54 -16.03 -12.02
C LYS A 242 3.51 -14.90 -11.65
N SER A 243 3.02 -13.67 -11.46
CA SER A 243 3.88 -12.56 -11.02
C SER A 243 4.40 -12.77 -9.60
N PHE A 244 3.58 -13.33 -8.68
CA PHE A 244 4.05 -13.71 -7.35
C PHE A 244 5.08 -14.84 -7.40
N CYS A 245 4.87 -15.84 -8.26
CA CYS A 245 5.86 -16.90 -8.48
C CYS A 245 7.18 -16.29 -8.96
N ALA A 246 7.16 -15.48 -10.00
CA ALA A 246 8.36 -14.89 -10.60
C ALA A 246 9.12 -13.95 -9.64
N GLN A 247 8.43 -13.22 -8.77
CA GLN A 247 9.05 -12.38 -7.72
C GLN A 247 9.81 -13.19 -6.67
N ASN A 248 9.58 -14.51 -6.60
CA ASN A 248 10.22 -15.44 -5.68
C ASN A 248 11.07 -16.51 -6.42
N ASP A 249 11.47 -16.22 -7.66
CA ASP A 249 12.25 -17.13 -8.52
C ASP A 249 11.60 -18.49 -8.72
N MET A 250 10.26 -18.52 -8.77
CA MET A 250 9.46 -19.73 -8.93
C MET A 250 8.61 -19.70 -10.20
N ALA A 251 8.22 -20.89 -10.67
CA ALA A 251 7.30 -21.07 -11.78
C ALA A 251 6.29 -22.19 -11.49
N LEU A 252 5.09 -22.07 -12.06
CA LEU A 252 4.10 -23.14 -12.05
C LEU A 252 4.46 -24.19 -13.11
N THR A 253 4.31 -25.49 -12.79
CA THR A 253 4.28 -26.50 -13.85
C THR A 253 3.02 -26.37 -14.68
N THR A 254 3.05 -26.89 -15.90
CA THR A 254 1.91 -26.83 -16.84
C THR A 254 0.65 -27.47 -16.23
N GLU A 255 0.83 -28.60 -15.56
CA GLU A 255 -0.25 -29.35 -14.91
C GLU A 255 -0.85 -28.57 -13.74
N ALA A 256 -0.01 -27.95 -12.90
CA ALA A 256 -0.47 -27.12 -11.80
C ALA A 256 -1.24 -25.88 -12.32
N GLU A 257 -0.75 -25.26 -13.39
CA GLU A 257 -1.44 -24.14 -14.02
C GLU A 257 -2.81 -24.54 -14.56
N GLN A 258 -2.95 -25.72 -15.16
CA GLN A 258 -4.23 -26.23 -15.66
C GLN A 258 -5.23 -26.46 -14.52
N ASP A 259 -4.83 -27.09 -13.43
CA ASP A 259 -5.69 -27.30 -12.27
C ASP A 259 -6.12 -25.98 -11.64
N ILE A 260 -5.22 -25.01 -11.55
CA ILE A 260 -5.53 -23.66 -11.06
C ILE A 260 -6.51 -22.95 -12.02
N ASP A 261 -6.34 -23.08 -13.33
CA ASP A 261 -7.24 -22.47 -14.31
C ASP A 261 -8.68 -23.00 -14.17
N TYR A 262 -8.87 -24.30 -13.99
CA TYR A 262 -10.18 -24.90 -13.70
C TYR A 262 -10.76 -24.39 -12.37
N TYR A 263 -9.94 -24.35 -11.32
CA TYR A 263 -10.35 -23.80 -10.04
C TYR A 263 -10.82 -22.34 -10.15
N LEU A 264 -10.11 -21.51 -10.91
CA LEU A 264 -10.47 -20.10 -11.10
C LEU A 264 -11.76 -19.93 -11.92
N GLU A 265 -12.02 -20.81 -12.88
CA GLU A 265 -13.30 -20.83 -13.59
C GLU A 265 -14.47 -21.05 -12.64
N TRP A 266 -14.34 -22.05 -11.77
CA TRP A 266 -15.32 -22.32 -10.73
C TRP A 266 -15.44 -21.13 -9.74
N LEU A 267 -14.30 -20.60 -9.27
CA LEU A 267 -14.24 -19.51 -8.29
C LEU A 267 -14.96 -18.25 -8.81
N ILE A 268 -14.71 -17.86 -10.05
CA ILE A 268 -15.32 -16.67 -10.67
C ILE A 268 -16.84 -16.88 -10.83
N SER A 269 -17.27 -18.09 -11.20
CA SER A 269 -18.69 -18.42 -11.35
C SER A 269 -19.45 -18.41 -10.02
N ASN A 270 -18.75 -18.62 -8.90
CA ASN A 270 -19.32 -18.74 -7.56
C ASN A 270 -18.79 -17.66 -6.59
N LYS A 271 -18.13 -16.61 -7.10
CA LYS A 271 -17.50 -15.59 -6.25
C LYS A 271 -18.54 -14.82 -5.42
N PRO A 272 -18.19 -14.47 -4.16
CA PRO A 272 -19.00 -13.58 -3.35
C PRO A 272 -18.89 -12.13 -3.84
N ASP A 273 -19.83 -11.28 -3.44
CA ASP A 273 -19.82 -9.85 -3.80
C ASP A 273 -18.55 -9.11 -3.37
N ASN A 274 -17.88 -9.57 -2.31
CA ASN A 274 -16.65 -9.00 -1.77
C ASN A 274 -15.40 -9.82 -2.17
N PHE A 275 -15.40 -10.39 -3.35
CA PHE A 275 -14.28 -11.20 -3.87
C PHE A 275 -12.94 -10.50 -3.73
N ALA A 276 -11.92 -11.18 -3.17
CA ALA A 276 -10.67 -10.55 -2.77
C ALA A 276 -9.59 -10.49 -3.87
N ASN A 277 -9.92 -10.89 -5.10
CA ASN A 277 -9.08 -10.69 -6.29
C ASN A 277 -7.61 -11.10 -6.11
N GLY A 278 -6.68 -10.15 -6.27
CA GLY A 278 -5.24 -10.39 -6.12
C GLY A 278 -4.82 -10.86 -4.73
N ARG A 279 -5.61 -10.61 -3.67
CA ARG A 279 -5.34 -11.19 -2.34
C ARG A 279 -5.58 -12.70 -2.33
N GLU A 280 -6.61 -13.19 -3.06
CA GLU A 280 -6.81 -14.63 -3.24
C GLU A 280 -5.61 -15.28 -3.92
N MET A 281 -5.06 -14.65 -4.94
CA MET A 281 -3.88 -15.16 -5.64
C MET A 281 -2.64 -15.15 -4.76
N ARG A 282 -2.49 -14.14 -3.91
CA ARG A 282 -1.41 -14.11 -2.91
C ARG A 282 -1.56 -15.24 -1.90
N ASN A 283 -2.75 -15.42 -1.32
CA ASN A 283 -3.01 -16.49 -0.37
C ASN A 283 -2.77 -17.87 -0.99
N LEU A 284 -3.19 -18.05 -2.24
CA LEU A 284 -2.93 -19.29 -2.99
C LEU A 284 -1.44 -19.53 -3.15
N PHE A 285 -0.69 -18.52 -3.59
CA PHE A 285 0.77 -18.60 -3.71
C PHE A 285 1.44 -18.97 -2.38
N GLU A 286 1.10 -18.26 -1.28
CA GLU A 286 1.67 -18.51 0.04
C GLU A 286 1.38 -19.94 0.54
N THR A 287 0.17 -20.45 0.25
CA THR A 287 -0.20 -21.83 0.59
C THR A 287 0.60 -22.84 -0.23
N MET A 288 0.74 -22.64 -1.53
CA MET A 288 1.53 -23.50 -2.41
C MET A 288 3.01 -23.48 -2.02
N TYR A 289 3.56 -22.33 -1.68
CA TYR A 289 4.92 -22.16 -1.20
C TYR A 289 5.15 -22.95 0.10
N SER A 290 4.21 -22.86 1.04
CA SER A 290 4.26 -23.63 2.30
C SER A 290 4.17 -25.14 2.04
N ASN A 291 3.31 -25.57 1.11
CA ASN A 291 3.17 -26.98 0.76
C ASN A 291 4.45 -27.53 0.09
N GLN A 292 5.08 -26.75 -0.81
CA GLN A 292 6.36 -27.10 -1.41
C GLN A 292 7.44 -27.27 -0.31
N ALA A 293 7.53 -26.31 0.61
CA ALA A 293 8.50 -26.39 1.70
C ALA A 293 8.31 -27.67 2.55
N ASN A 294 7.04 -27.99 2.87
CA ASN A 294 6.72 -29.22 3.61
C ASN A 294 7.09 -30.49 2.81
N ARG A 295 6.81 -30.50 1.51
CA ARG A 295 7.14 -31.64 0.63
C ARG A 295 8.64 -31.88 0.52
N LEU A 296 9.44 -30.81 0.47
CA LEU A 296 10.89 -30.90 0.30
C LEU A 296 11.65 -31.03 1.63
N ALA A 297 11.02 -30.80 2.79
CA ALA A 297 11.67 -30.74 4.09
C ALA A 297 12.39 -32.03 4.49
N ASP A 298 11.91 -33.21 4.05
CA ASP A 298 12.44 -34.52 4.37
C ASP A 298 13.38 -35.08 3.26
N GLU A 299 13.60 -34.31 2.19
CA GLU A 299 14.50 -34.74 1.11
C GLU A 299 15.97 -34.52 1.49
N LEU A 300 16.80 -35.55 1.32
CA LEU A 300 18.24 -35.49 1.61
C LEU A 300 19.03 -34.68 0.57
N ILE A 301 18.53 -34.61 -0.66
CA ILE A 301 19.13 -33.86 -1.77
C ILE A 301 17.99 -33.17 -2.54
N ILE A 302 18.00 -31.86 -2.53
CA ILE A 302 16.99 -31.06 -3.22
C ILE A 302 17.64 -30.48 -4.49
N SER A 303 17.02 -30.68 -5.65
CA SER A 303 17.49 -30.08 -6.90
C SER A 303 17.03 -28.64 -7.04
N ASP A 304 17.76 -27.83 -7.82
CA ASP A 304 17.39 -26.45 -8.11
C ASP A 304 16.01 -26.36 -8.79
N ASP A 305 15.70 -27.31 -9.67
CA ASP A 305 14.40 -27.42 -10.33
C ASP A 305 13.27 -27.67 -9.31
N ALA A 306 13.48 -28.51 -8.32
CA ALA A 306 12.50 -28.74 -7.25
C ALA A 306 12.26 -27.49 -6.39
N LEU A 307 13.30 -26.68 -6.16
CA LEU A 307 13.20 -25.42 -5.41
C LEU A 307 12.45 -24.33 -6.16
N THR A 308 12.56 -24.31 -7.48
CA THR A 308 11.99 -23.24 -8.33
C THR A 308 10.66 -23.62 -8.98
N SER A 309 10.17 -24.86 -8.82
CA SER A 309 8.93 -25.34 -9.42
C SER A 309 7.84 -25.58 -8.40
N LEU A 310 6.66 -24.99 -8.63
CA LEU A 310 5.42 -25.32 -7.93
C LEU A 310 4.61 -26.31 -8.77
N THR A 311 4.35 -27.47 -8.20
CA THR A 311 3.74 -28.63 -8.87
C THR A 311 2.30 -28.87 -8.39
N VAL A 312 1.61 -29.83 -9.01
CA VAL A 312 0.27 -30.27 -8.57
C VAL A 312 0.28 -30.78 -7.12
N ALA A 313 1.40 -31.35 -6.64
CA ALA A 313 1.54 -31.80 -5.26
C ALA A 313 1.55 -30.65 -4.24
N ASP A 314 1.84 -29.45 -4.68
CA ASP A 314 1.88 -28.23 -3.84
C ASP A 314 0.53 -27.51 -3.81
N LEU A 315 -0.45 -27.93 -4.65
CA LEU A 315 -1.78 -27.33 -4.69
C LEU A 315 -2.57 -27.63 -3.40
N PRO A 316 -3.31 -26.65 -2.88
CA PRO A 316 -4.22 -26.91 -1.77
C PRO A 316 -5.33 -27.88 -2.17
N GLN A 317 -5.82 -28.65 -1.21
CA GLN A 317 -6.86 -29.67 -1.42
C GLN A 317 -8.12 -29.09 -2.09
N PHE A 318 -8.53 -27.89 -1.71
CA PHE A 318 -9.72 -27.24 -2.28
C PHE A 318 -9.59 -26.90 -3.77
N VAL A 319 -8.36 -26.66 -4.28
CA VAL A 319 -8.09 -26.48 -5.71
C VAL A 319 -8.28 -27.80 -6.45
N LEU A 320 -7.66 -28.88 -5.92
CA LEU A 320 -7.74 -30.22 -6.53
C LEU A 320 -9.15 -30.81 -6.55
N GLU A 321 -9.96 -30.50 -5.57
CA GLU A 321 -11.38 -30.94 -5.52
C GLU A 321 -12.21 -30.27 -6.62
N ARG A 322 -11.94 -28.99 -6.90
CA ARG A 322 -12.71 -28.22 -7.89
C ARG A 322 -12.17 -28.36 -9.32
N SER A 323 -10.91 -28.71 -9.49
CA SER A 323 -10.37 -28.97 -10.83
C SER A 323 -10.84 -30.30 -11.44
N ARG A 324 -11.45 -31.19 -10.61
CA ARG A 324 -11.91 -32.53 -11.01
C ARG A 324 -13.44 -32.66 -11.12
N GLU A 325 -14.20 -31.62 -10.80
CA GLU A 325 -15.66 -31.51 -11.02
C GLU A 325 -15.94 -30.95 -12.42
#